data_4b17eca2b1533ce15df0269fb92442b3
#
_entry.id   4b17eca2b1533ce15df0269fb92442b3
#
_cell.length_a   1.000
_cell.length_b   1.000
_cell.length_c   1.000
_cell.angle_alpha   90.00
_cell.angle_beta   90.00
_cell.angle_gamma   90.00
#
_symmetry.space_group_name_H-M   'P 1'
#
loop_
_entity.id
_entity.type
_entity.pdbx_description
1 polymer ?
#
loop_
_entity_poly.entity_id
_entity_poly.type
_entity_poly.pdbx_seq_one_letter_code
_entity_poly.pdbx_strand_id
1 'polypeptide(L)'
;MLLPAAEWYARITFPGIDVTSQTELFGGSILDNFYVVRAPAGGMFVDVFTTGAFQYRVMELSNPGRLVLDYHPTNGDLSFPLPARAEKTVLFEPRQGEVITSPLRVSGYSRNFEASNTITLRASSGNVLSQRTVLSNDWTETWGYFEASLRFPVFEGRATLRVGSESPRDGSFEGVEVPVTYGGGG
;
A
#
# COMPACT_ATOMS: atom_id res chain seq x y z
N MET A 1 -0.44 27.44 3.90
CA MET A 1 0.97 27.05 3.73
C MET A 1 0.99 25.89 2.75
N LEU A 2 1.67 26.03 1.59
CA LEU A 2 1.84 24.94 0.64
C LEU A 2 2.96 24.04 1.18
N LEU A 3 2.67 22.77 1.40
CA LEU A 3 3.69 21.80 1.74
C LEU A 3 4.26 21.23 0.44
N PRO A 4 5.58 21.33 0.22
CA PRO A 4 6.19 20.70 -0.95
C PRO A 4 6.11 19.17 -0.77
N ALA A 5 5.42 18.50 -1.66
CA ALA A 5 5.49 17.06 -1.77
C ALA A 5 6.13 16.72 -3.12
N ALA A 6 7.31 16.12 -3.06
CA ALA A 6 7.93 15.47 -4.22
C ALA A 6 7.35 14.06 -4.42
N GLU A 7 6.16 13.81 -3.91
CA GLU A 7 5.52 12.51 -3.85
C GLU A 7 4.29 12.49 -4.75
N TRP A 8 4.02 11.35 -5.39
CA TRP A 8 2.82 11.13 -6.18
C TRP A 8 1.70 10.54 -5.33
N TYR A 9 1.82 10.58 -4.02
CA TYR A 9 0.76 10.28 -3.08
C TYR A 9 0.92 11.07 -1.78
N ALA A 10 -0.19 11.29 -1.07
CA ALA A 10 -0.22 11.89 0.26
C ALA A 10 -1.03 11.02 1.20
N ARG A 11 -0.53 10.84 2.42
CA ARG A 11 -1.26 10.19 3.51
C ARG A 11 -1.78 11.22 4.49
N ILE A 12 -3.07 11.16 4.79
CA ILE A 12 -3.74 11.96 5.79
C ILE A 12 -4.26 11.02 6.88
N THR A 13 -3.82 11.23 8.13
CA THR A 13 -4.22 10.39 9.25
C THR A 13 -5.30 11.07 10.09
N PHE A 14 -6.33 10.33 10.44
CA PHE A 14 -7.46 10.74 11.28
C PHE A 14 -7.49 9.88 12.55
N PRO A 15 -6.77 10.26 13.61
CA PRO A 15 -6.76 9.51 14.86
C PRO A 15 -8.13 9.56 15.53
N GLY A 16 -8.62 8.42 16.02
CA GLY A 16 -9.88 8.34 16.76
C GLY A 16 -11.16 8.52 15.95
N ILE A 17 -11.05 8.63 14.61
CA ILE A 17 -12.22 8.67 13.72
C ILE A 17 -12.43 7.27 13.15
N ASP A 18 -13.65 6.78 13.28
CA ASP A 18 -14.11 5.54 12.68
C ASP A 18 -15.30 5.86 11.78
N VAL A 19 -15.11 5.83 10.47
CA VAL A 19 -16.14 6.13 9.48
C VAL A 19 -16.22 4.98 8.48
N THR A 20 -17.43 4.61 8.11
CA THR A 20 -17.69 3.82 6.92
C THR A 20 -17.33 4.67 5.71
N SER A 21 -16.50 4.13 4.83
CA SER A 21 -16.05 4.84 3.66
C SER A 21 -16.70 4.31 2.39
N GLN A 22 -16.90 5.20 1.46
CA GLN A 22 -17.12 4.85 0.06
C GLN A 22 -15.87 5.23 -0.71
N THR A 23 -15.33 4.29 -1.49
CA THR A 23 -14.29 4.58 -2.46
C THR A 23 -14.96 4.98 -3.76
N GLU A 24 -14.73 6.20 -4.20
CA GLU A 24 -15.17 6.68 -5.51
C GLU A 24 -13.96 6.91 -6.41
N LEU A 25 -14.10 6.58 -7.69
CA LEU A 25 -13.10 6.92 -8.70
C LEU A 25 -13.39 8.33 -9.20
N PHE A 26 -12.41 9.21 -9.10
CA PHE A 26 -12.51 10.56 -9.63
C PHE A 26 -11.88 10.65 -11.01
N GLY A 27 -12.65 11.06 -11.97
CA GLY A 27 -12.14 11.50 -13.27
C GLY A 27 -11.63 12.94 -13.15
N GLY A 28 -10.34 13.12 -12.95
CA GLY A 28 -9.70 14.42 -12.87
C GLY A 28 -8.29 14.39 -13.46
N SER A 29 -7.75 15.56 -13.80
CA SER A 29 -6.44 15.64 -14.45
C SER A 29 -5.26 15.30 -13.53
N ILE A 30 -5.44 15.33 -12.21
CA ILE A 30 -4.35 15.13 -11.24
C ILE A 30 -4.60 13.97 -10.26
N LEU A 31 -5.84 13.69 -9.88
CA LEU A 31 -6.15 12.59 -8.96
C LEU A 31 -6.26 11.27 -9.72
N ASP A 32 -5.52 10.26 -9.28
CA ASP A 32 -5.57 8.90 -9.83
C ASP A 32 -6.53 8.02 -9.01
N ASN A 33 -6.29 7.93 -7.71
CA ASN A 33 -7.12 7.14 -6.81
C ASN A 33 -6.93 7.57 -5.36
N PHE A 34 -7.86 7.18 -4.47
CA PHE A 34 -7.66 7.29 -3.04
C PHE A 34 -8.14 6.03 -2.32
N TYR A 35 -7.55 5.78 -1.15
CA TYR A 35 -7.86 4.64 -0.30
C TYR A 35 -8.14 5.12 1.12
N VAL A 36 -9.32 4.78 1.63
CA VAL A 36 -9.65 4.99 3.04
C VAL A 36 -9.35 3.70 3.78
N VAL A 37 -8.45 3.75 4.73
CA VAL A 37 -7.85 2.57 5.35
C VAL A 37 -8.07 2.62 6.86
N ARG A 38 -8.51 1.50 7.45
CA ARG A 38 -8.55 1.34 8.91
C ARG A 38 -7.13 1.21 9.45
N ALA A 39 -6.73 2.14 10.29
CA ALA A 39 -5.38 2.19 10.84
C ALA A 39 -5.16 1.08 11.89
N PRO A 40 -3.93 0.54 12.03
CA PRO A 40 -3.64 -0.54 12.96
C PRO A 40 -3.80 -0.16 14.44
N ALA A 41 -3.60 1.12 14.77
CA ALA A 41 -3.71 1.64 16.13
C ALA A 41 -5.09 2.25 16.44
N GLY A 42 -6.09 2.02 15.59
CA GLY A 42 -7.39 2.66 15.62
C GLY A 42 -7.46 3.97 14.85
N GLY A 43 -8.67 4.39 14.50
CA GLY A 43 -8.90 5.49 13.56
C GLY A 43 -8.66 5.08 12.11
N MET A 44 -8.49 6.09 11.25
CA MET A 44 -8.40 5.92 9.81
C MET A 44 -7.21 6.71 9.25
N PHE A 45 -6.75 6.32 8.06
CA PHE A 45 -5.96 7.20 7.21
C PHE A 45 -6.49 7.15 5.77
N VAL A 46 -6.21 8.20 5.03
CA VAL A 46 -6.54 8.28 3.61
C VAL A 46 -5.25 8.46 2.83
N ASP A 47 -5.00 7.56 1.89
CA ASP A 47 -3.93 7.69 0.92
C ASP A 47 -4.51 8.18 -0.41
N VAL A 48 -4.01 9.30 -0.89
CA VAL A 48 -4.40 9.90 -2.16
C VAL A 48 -3.24 9.77 -3.14
N PHE A 49 -3.48 9.12 -4.27
CA PHE A 49 -2.52 8.96 -5.36
C PHE A 49 -2.84 9.91 -6.50
N THR A 50 -1.81 10.43 -7.13
CA THR A 50 -1.90 11.39 -8.21
C THR A 50 -1.23 10.87 -9.48
N THR A 51 -1.58 11.46 -10.61
CA THR A 51 -0.98 11.13 -11.93
C THR A 51 0.36 11.78 -12.16
N GLY A 52 0.82 12.66 -11.27
CA GLY A 52 2.09 13.35 -11.34
C GLY A 52 2.44 14.04 -10.03
N ALA A 53 3.61 14.68 -9.99
CA ALA A 53 4.05 15.42 -8.82
C ALA A 53 3.10 16.58 -8.49
N PHE A 54 2.89 16.83 -7.22
CA PHE A 54 1.93 17.82 -6.73
C PHE A 54 2.43 18.58 -5.50
N GLN A 55 1.79 19.71 -5.27
CA GLN A 55 1.76 20.43 -3.99
C GLN A 55 0.33 20.40 -3.47
N TYR A 56 0.15 20.47 -2.17
CA TYR A 56 -1.19 20.53 -1.60
C TYR A 56 -1.31 21.55 -0.46
N ARG A 57 -2.52 22.01 -0.26
CA ARG A 57 -2.91 22.86 0.85
C ARG A 57 -4.02 22.18 1.62
N VAL A 58 -3.91 22.16 2.95
CA VAL A 58 -4.94 21.63 3.84
C VAL A 58 -5.73 22.81 4.42
N MET A 59 -7.05 22.69 4.40
CA MET A 59 -7.98 23.63 5.01
C MET A 59 -9.01 22.89 5.84
N GLU A 60 -9.20 23.33 7.07
CA GLU A 60 -10.28 22.85 7.94
C GLU A 60 -11.45 23.81 7.86
N LEU A 61 -12.65 23.26 7.61
CA LEU A 61 -13.90 24.01 7.57
C LEU A 61 -14.82 23.47 8.66
N SER A 62 -15.52 24.37 9.33
CA SER A 62 -16.56 24.07 10.33
C SER A 62 -17.96 24.26 9.75
N ASN A 63 -18.95 23.56 10.35
CA ASN A 63 -20.39 23.66 10.05
C ASN A 63 -20.81 23.23 8.62
N PRO A 64 -20.78 21.97 8.27
CA PRO A 64 -20.25 20.82 9.03
C PRO A 64 -18.73 20.76 8.97
N GLY A 65 -18.10 20.02 9.90
CA GLY A 65 -16.66 19.79 9.91
C GLY A 65 -16.22 19.07 8.62
N ARG A 66 -15.23 19.64 7.94
CA ARG A 66 -14.68 19.11 6.68
C ARG A 66 -13.19 19.37 6.62
N LEU A 67 -12.45 18.41 6.11
CA LEU A 67 -11.07 18.60 5.68
C LEU A 67 -11.05 18.73 4.15
N VAL A 68 -10.50 19.82 3.66
CA VAL A 68 -10.34 20.08 2.23
C VAL A 68 -8.85 20.00 1.89
N LEU A 69 -8.53 19.15 0.93
CA LEU A 69 -7.18 19.06 0.36
C LEU A 69 -7.23 19.62 -1.06
N ASP A 70 -6.52 20.69 -1.26
CA ASP A 70 -6.44 21.40 -2.54
C ASP A 70 -5.10 21.06 -3.20
N TYR A 71 -5.15 20.28 -4.29
CA TYR A 71 -3.99 19.73 -4.98
C TYR A 71 -3.65 20.57 -6.21
N HIS A 72 -2.37 20.94 -6.35
CA HIS A 72 -1.85 21.66 -7.50
C HIS A 72 -0.74 20.86 -8.18
N PRO A 73 -0.81 20.60 -9.49
CA PRO A 73 0.27 19.94 -10.20
C PRO A 73 1.57 20.76 -10.15
N THR A 74 2.67 20.04 -10.07
CA THR A 74 4.02 20.63 -10.13
C THR A 74 4.89 19.83 -11.08
N ASN A 75 6.04 20.39 -11.45
CA ASN A 75 7.08 19.67 -12.15
C ASN A 75 8.04 19.05 -11.14
N GLY A 76 8.17 17.74 -11.15
CA GLY A 76 9.08 17.00 -10.26
C GLY A 76 9.18 15.54 -10.64
N ASP A 77 10.32 14.94 -10.36
CA ASP A 77 10.55 13.51 -10.53
C ASP A 77 10.32 12.78 -9.20
N LEU A 78 9.89 11.52 -9.28
CA LEU A 78 9.80 10.64 -8.13
C LEU A 78 11.19 10.37 -7.55
N SER A 79 11.35 10.64 -6.26
CA SER A 79 12.60 10.33 -5.54
C SER A 79 12.69 8.85 -5.11
N PHE A 80 11.58 8.11 -5.15
CA PHE A 80 11.51 6.70 -4.78
C PHE A 80 10.30 6.00 -5.44
N PRO A 81 10.33 4.66 -5.59
CA PRO A 81 9.22 3.92 -6.18
C PRO A 81 7.92 4.07 -5.38
N LEU A 82 6.81 4.24 -6.09
CA LEU A 82 5.48 4.23 -5.49
C LEU A 82 5.18 2.87 -4.84
N PRO A 83 4.23 2.81 -3.88
CA PRO A 83 3.65 1.55 -3.43
C PRO A 83 3.14 0.72 -4.61
N ALA A 84 3.41 -0.58 -4.60
CA ALA A 84 2.86 -1.48 -5.62
C ALA A 84 1.35 -1.64 -5.39
N ARG A 85 0.57 -1.57 -6.47
CA ARG A 85 -0.91 -1.58 -6.41
C ARG A 85 -1.49 -2.61 -7.36
N ALA A 86 -2.51 -3.31 -6.87
CA ALA A 86 -3.43 -4.13 -7.64
C ALA A 86 -4.87 -3.77 -7.26
N GLU A 87 -5.85 -4.40 -7.87
CA GLU A 87 -7.27 -4.08 -7.67
C GLU A 87 -7.69 -4.09 -6.19
N LYS A 88 -7.19 -5.08 -5.42
CA LYS A 88 -7.58 -5.29 -4.01
C LYS A 88 -6.41 -5.26 -3.03
N THR A 89 -5.20 -4.92 -3.47
CA THR A 89 -4.00 -4.97 -2.63
C THR A 89 -3.08 -3.80 -2.94
N VAL A 90 -2.62 -3.11 -1.91
CA VAL A 90 -1.58 -2.09 -1.97
C VAL A 90 -0.46 -2.49 -1.02
N LEU A 91 0.75 -2.61 -1.52
CA LEU A 91 1.95 -2.98 -0.77
C LEU A 91 2.83 -1.75 -0.54
N PHE A 92 3.05 -1.43 0.73
CA PHE A 92 3.90 -0.32 1.16
C PHE A 92 5.37 -0.71 1.28
N GLU A 93 5.60 -1.85 1.92
CA GLU A 93 6.93 -2.40 2.19
C GLU A 93 6.95 -3.89 1.87
N PRO A 94 7.99 -4.36 1.20
CA PRO A 94 9.07 -3.60 0.58
C PRO A 94 8.65 -2.89 -0.71
N ARG A 95 9.42 -1.91 -1.15
CA ARG A 95 9.25 -1.24 -2.43
C ARG A 95 9.88 -2.07 -3.56
N GLN A 96 9.47 -1.78 -4.77
CA GLN A 96 10.06 -2.38 -5.97
C GLN A 96 11.58 -2.11 -6.05
N GLY A 97 12.37 -3.17 -6.20
CA GLY A 97 13.83 -3.09 -6.30
C GLY A 97 14.56 -2.95 -4.96
N GLU A 98 13.85 -2.94 -3.84
CA GLU A 98 14.44 -2.81 -2.51
C GLU A 98 15.37 -3.98 -2.18
N VAL A 99 16.45 -3.66 -1.44
CA VAL A 99 17.36 -4.65 -0.86
C VAL A 99 16.78 -5.13 0.47
N ILE A 100 16.48 -6.42 0.54
CA ILE A 100 15.82 -7.04 1.69
C ILE A 100 16.77 -7.89 2.52
N THR A 101 16.45 -8.01 3.81
CA THR A 101 17.13 -8.91 4.78
C THR A 101 16.08 -9.73 5.53
N SER A 102 16.50 -10.80 6.21
CA SER A 102 15.62 -11.63 7.05
C SER A 102 15.80 -11.28 8.53
N PRO A 103 14.75 -10.96 9.30
CA PRO A 103 13.34 -10.97 8.91
C PRO A 103 12.94 -9.73 8.07
N LEU A 104 12.14 -9.92 7.02
CA LEU A 104 11.59 -8.85 6.20
C LEU A 104 10.27 -8.36 6.81
N ARG A 105 10.14 -7.05 7.00
CA ARG A 105 8.84 -6.42 7.27
C ARG A 105 8.06 -6.29 5.97
N VAL A 106 6.81 -6.75 5.99
CA VAL A 106 5.88 -6.63 4.87
C VAL A 106 4.65 -5.90 5.38
N SER A 107 4.30 -4.76 4.79
CA SER A 107 3.16 -3.96 5.21
C SER A 107 2.37 -3.39 4.03
N GLY A 108 1.06 -3.27 4.23
CA GLY A 108 0.17 -2.77 3.20
C GLY A 108 -1.27 -2.69 3.67
N TYR A 109 -2.18 -2.54 2.73
CA TYR A 109 -3.61 -2.65 2.99
C TYR A 109 -4.32 -3.36 1.84
N SER A 110 -5.46 -3.98 2.15
CA SER A 110 -6.21 -4.77 1.18
C SER A 110 -7.71 -4.78 1.44
N ARG A 111 -8.46 -5.20 0.41
CA ARG A 111 -9.87 -5.61 0.49
C ARG A 111 -10.06 -7.03 -0.04
N ASN A 112 -9.09 -7.89 0.20
CA ASN A 112 -9.17 -9.30 -0.16
C ASN A 112 -10.25 -10.02 0.64
N PHE A 113 -10.85 -11.03 0.04
CA PHE A 113 -11.92 -11.80 0.66
C PHE A 113 -11.47 -12.38 2.01
N GLU A 114 -12.35 -12.31 3.02
CA GLU A 114 -12.07 -12.69 4.41
C GLU A 114 -10.82 -12.03 5.01
N ALA A 115 -10.48 -10.82 4.56
CA ALA A 115 -9.28 -10.11 4.97
C ALA A 115 -7.96 -10.86 4.71
N SER A 116 -7.98 -12.00 4.03
CA SER A 116 -6.86 -12.93 3.93
C SER A 116 -5.84 -12.47 2.89
N ASN A 117 -4.57 -12.37 3.31
CA ASN A 117 -3.45 -12.01 2.45
C ASN A 117 -2.37 -13.07 2.55
N THR A 118 -2.03 -13.70 1.43
CA THR A 118 -0.89 -14.61 1.34
C THR A 118 0.34 -13.84 0.85
N ILE A 119 1.39 -13.91 1.64
CA ILE A 119 2.70 -13.33 1.36
C ILE A 119 3.62 -14.47 0.97
N THR A 120 4.18 -14.46 -0.24
CA THR A 120 5.07 -15.50 -0.75
C THR A 120 6.33 -14.87 -1.32
N LEU A 121 7.50 -15.24 -0.78
CA LEU A 121 8.80 -14.90 -1.35
C LEU A 121 9.30 -16.05 -2.22
N ARG A 122 9.57 -15.77 -3.50
CA ARG A 122 10.07 -16.74 -4.48
C ARG A 122 11.43 -16.31 -5.00
N ALA A 123 12.40 -17.23 -4.99
CA ALA A 123 13.67 -17.03 -5.68
C ALA A 123 13.46 -16.94 -7.21
N SER A 124 14.43 -16.39 -7.93
CA SER A 124 14.42 -16.34 -9.40
C SER A 124 14.37 -17.73 -10.06
N SER A 125 14.78 -18.79 -9.35
CA SER A 125 14.62 -20.19 -9.74
C SER A 125 13.17 -20.69 -9.71
N GLY A 126 12.23 -19.90 -9.12
CA GLY A 126 10.84 -20.29 -8.89
C GLY A 126 10.59 -20.97 -7.54
N ASN A 127 11.62 -21.33 -6.79
CA ASN A 127 11.48 -21.96 -5.48
C ASN A 127 10.85 -20.99 -4.47
N VAL A 128 9.89 -21.48 -3.67
CA VAL A 128 9.32 -20.74 -2.54
C VAL A 128 10.32 -20.73 -1.39
N LEU A 129 10.80 -19.55 -1.04
CA LEU A 129 11.74 -19.35 0.07
C LEU A 129 10.99 -19.19 1.39
N SER A 130 9.83 -18.58 1.36
CA SER A 130 8.95 -18.40 2.53
C SER A 130 7.54 -18.08 2.09
N GLN A 131 6.58 -18.50 2.91
CA GLN A 131 5.17 -18.18 2.73
C GLN A 131 4.50 -17.96 4.08
N ARG A 132 3.62 -16.97 4.16
CA ARG A 132 2.84 -16.66 5.34
C ARG A 132 1.50 -16.04 4.96
N THR A 133 0.44 -16.41 5.66
CA THR A 133 -0.85 -15.73 5.59
C THR A 133 -1.01 -14.75 6.75
N VAL A 134 -1.55 -13.57 6.46
CA VAL A 134 -1.86 -12.53 7.45
C VAL A 134 -3.24 -11.95 7.15
N LEU A 135 -3.97 -11.58 8.20
CA LEU A 135 -5.25 -10.91 8.06
C LEU A 135 -5.07 -9.40 8.09
N SER A 136 -5.77 -8.68 7.22
CA SER A 136 -5.97 -7.26 7.37
C SER A 136 -7.02 -6.97 8.44
N ASN A 137 -7.03 -5.78 9.02
CA ASN A 137 -7.92 -5.43 10.12
C ASN A 137 -9.34 -4.99 9.67
N ASP A 138 -9.57 -4.96 8.36
CA ASP A 138 -10.89 -4.78 7.74
C ASP A 138 -10.86 -5.33 6.29
N TRP A 139 -12.01 -5.55 5.67
CA TRP A 139 -12.16 -5.89 4.25
C TRP A 139 -13.58 -5.61 3.72
N THR A 140 -14.51 -5.35 4.62
CA THR A 140 -15.94 -5.17 4.30
C THR A 140 -16.31 -3.72 4.12
N GLU A 141 -15.98 -2.88 5.09
CA GLU A 141 -16.36 -1.48 5.11
C GLU A 141 -15.29 -0.59 4.49
N THR A 142 -14.02 -0.84 4.85
CA THR A 142 -12.89 -0.05 4.38
C THR A 142 -11.76 -0.95 3.87
N TRP A 143 -10.67 -0.35 3.40
CA TRP A 143 -9.42 -1.06 3.23
C TRP A 143 -8.83 -1.38 4.59
N GLY A 144 -8.41 -2.62 4.79
CA GLY A 144 -7.79 -3.07 6.03
C GLY A 144 -6.28 -3.08 5.95
N TYR A 145 -5.61 -2.53 6.96
CA TYR A 145 -4.16 -2.59 7.10
C TYR A 145 -3.72 -4.00 7.50
N PHE A 146 -2.61 -4.46 6.95
CA PHE A 146 -1.91 -5.66 7.38
C PHE A 146 -0.41 -5.40 7.55
N GLU A 147 0.20 -6.16 8.44
CA GLU A 147 1.64 -6.18 8.66
C GLU A 147 2.09 -7.59 9.05
N ALA A 148 3.23 -8.00 8.51
CA ALA A 148 3.85 -9.28 8.84
C ALA A 148 5.37 -9.17 8.85
N SER A 149 6.00 -10.02 9.65
CA SER A 149 7.43 -10.29 9.59
C SER A 149 7.65 -11.63 8.91
N LEU A 150 8.36 -11.63 7.80
CA LEU A 150 8.62 -12.82 6.99
C LEU A 150 10.07 -13.28 7.17
N ARG A 151 10.26 -14.45 7.77
CA ARG A 151 11.58 -15.07 7.90
C ARG A 151 11.82 -16.00 6.71
N PHE A 152 13.01 -15.96 6.16
CA PHE A 152 13.43 -16.80 5.03
C PHE A 152 14.91 -17.17 5.16
N PRO A 153 15.35 -18.29 4.54
CA PRO A 153 16.75 -18.69 4.50
C PRO A 153 17.59 -17.74 3.64
N VAL A 154 18.89 -17.78 3.86
CA VAL A 154 19.86 -17.11 2.97
C VAL A 154 19.69 -17.61 1.55
N PHE A 155 19.69 -16.71 0.57
CA PHE A 155 19.68 -17.00 -0.85
C PHE A 155 20.55 -15.98 -1.59
N GLU A 156 20.82 -16.20 -2.86
CA GLU A 156 21.60 -15.26 -3.65
C GLU A 156 20.76 -14.58 -4.72
N GLY A 157 21.00 -13.28 -4.91
CA GLY A 157 20.47 -12.54 -6.03
C GLY A 157 19.06 -12.02 -5.85
N ARG A 158 18.23 -12.18 -6.88
CA ARG A 158 16.89 -11.60 -6.98
C ARG A 158 15.81 -12.58 -6.53
N ALA A 159 14.75 -12.02 -5.97
CA ALA A 159 13.53 -12.73 -5.65
C ALA A 159 12.31 -11.89 -6.04
N THR A 160 11.13 -12.50 -6.05
CA THR A 160 9.85 -11.82 -6.22
C THR A 160 9.02 -12.04 -4.95
N LEU A 161 8.59 -10.94 -4.35
CA LEU A 161 7.59 -10.95 -3.29
C LEU A 161 6.21 -10.82 -3.91
N ARG A 162 5.32 -11.80 -3.65
CA ARG A 162 3.91 -11.80 -4.03
C ARG A 162 3.06 -11.56 -2.79
N VAL A 163 2.13 -10.62 -2.87
CA VAL A 163 1.21 -10.32 -1.78
C VAL A 163 -0.20 -10.15 -2.33
N GLY A 164 -1.14 -10.95 -1.85
CA GLY A 164 -2.51 -10.94 -2.34
C GLY A 164 -3.30 -12.14 -1.87
N SER A 165 -4.32 -12.52 -2.62
CA SER A 165 -5.17 -13.69 -2.37
C SER A 165 -5.35 -14.51 -3.64
N GLU A 166 -5.87 -15.72 -3.48
CA GLU A 166 -6.38 -16.47 -4.62
C GLU A 166 -7.84 -16.11 -4.87
N SER A 167 -8.19 -15.93 -6.13
CA SER A 167 -9.57 -15.70 -6.54
C SER A 167 -10.46 -16.87 -6.15
N PRO A 168 -11.55 -16.65 -5.42
CA PRO A 168 -12.48 -17.73 -5.08
C PRO A 168 -13.22 -18.31 -6.30
N ARG A 169 -13.12 -17.62 -7.46
CA ARG A 169 -13.80 -18.02 -8.69
C ARG A 169 -13.04 -19.13 -9.44
N ASP A 170 -11.72 -19.00 -9.53
CA ASP A 170 -10.88 -19.82 -10.42
C ASP A 170 -9.51 -20.16 -9.84
N GLY A 171 -9.20 -19.72 -8.62
CA GLY A 171 -7.90 -19.93 -7.98
C GLY A 171 -6.76 -19.09 -8.56
N SER A 172 -7.05 -18.15 -9.47
CA SER A 172 -6.01 -17.25 -9.99
C SER A 172 -5.51 -16.31 -8.90
N PHE A 173 -4.23 -15.93 -8.98
CA PHE A 173 -3.65 -15.00 -8.03
C PHE A 173 -4.11 -13.57 -8.33
N GLU A 174 -4.71 -12.93 -7.33
CA GLU A 174 -5.08 -11.51 -7.33
C GLU A 174 -4.21 -10.77 -6.30
N GLY A 175 -3.29 -9.91 -6.78
CA GLY A 175 -2.39 -9.18 -5.86
C GLY A 175 -1.25 -8.50 -6.58
N VAL A 176 -0.25 -8.10 -5.81
CA VAL A 176 0.96 -7.42 -6.29
C VAL A 176 2.15 -8.36 -6.32
N GLU A 177 3.04 -8.15 -7.27
CA GLU A 177 4.32 -8.83 -7.40
C GLU A 177 5.43 -7.78 -7.46
N VAL A 178 6.38 -7.84 -6.54
CA VAL A 178 7.47 -6.87 -6.43
C VAL A 178 8.81 -7.59 -6.52
N PRO A 179 9.67 -7.22 -7.48
CA PRO A 179 11.05 -7.68 -7.51
C PRO A 179 11.82 -7.06 -6.33
N VAL A 180 12.60 -7.89 -5.64
CA VAL A 180 13.47 -7.52 -4.53
C VAL A 180 14.83 -8.17 -4.69
N THR A 181 15.84 -7.65 -4.00
CA THR A 181 17.20 -8.20 -4.02
C THR A 181 17.63 -8.56 -2.60
N TYR A 182 18.24 -9.72 -2.40
CA TYR A 182 18.78 -10.08 -1.10
C TYR A 182 20.10 -9.35 -0.85
N GLY A 183 20.14 -8.55 0.20
CA GLY A 183 21.37 -8.00 0.74
C GLY A 183 21.93 -8.99 1.75
N GLY A 184 22.79 -9.91 1.33
CA GLY A 184 23.38 -10.90 2.20
C GLY A 184 23.83 -10.28 3.51
N GLY A 185 23.38 -10.82 4.64
CA GLY A 185 23.90 -10.44 5.95
C GLY A 185 25.38 -10.76 6.00
N GLY A 186 26.20 -9.71 6.21
CA GLY A 186 27.58 -9.88 6.54
C GLY A 186 27.75 -10.49 7.92
#